data_8aa31e62dfb9b801b06e38fbb092904b
#
_entry.id   8aa31e62dfb9b801b06e38fbb092904b
#
_cell.length_a   1.000
_cell.length_b   1.000
_cell.length_c   1.000
_cell.angle_alpha   90.00
_cell.angle_beta   90.00
_cell.angle_gamma   90.00
#
_symmetry.space_group_name_H-M   'P 1'
#
loop_
_entity.id
_entity.type
_entity.pdbx_description
1 polymer ?
#
loop_
_entity_poly.entity_id
_entity_poly.type
_entity_poly.pdbx_seq_one_letter_code
_entity_poly.pdbx_strand_id
1 'polypeptide(L)'
;PEAQLWRVIGDEIIFFVTIRNQEEIYSTIDAIYGILVMSNIKLKKERFFESINEEFSDKEIDWMKKSNILAIQSAAWIAIILNGDNSLFSPYDNILKKYMMSDSQQINDFLGQDIDIGFRIKKETQDRRLVVSIELAKILSDKTEYLSRLNIITYKCLKGVWQGRLYPIIWYHDSDVSGVEFEDSFYYDETTYSQLSKEYFLNRKKNEGDLTSYMFSNVHKALEKIIEDQNLGGKLDKIQQVINDTENDVKVVENEFDNKLR
;
A
#
# COMPACT_ATOMS: atom_id res chain seq x y z
N PRO A 1 13.24 10.26 1.71
CA PRO A 1 12.54 10.38 3.02
C PRO A 1 13.01 9.31 4.01
N GLU A 2 12.94 9.57 5.30
CA GLU A 2 13.37 8.66 6.36
C GLU A 2 12.16 7.85 6.89
N ALA A 3 12.31 6.52 6.97
CA ALA A 3 11.31 5.65 7.56
C ALA A 3 11.48 5.62 9.09
N GLN A 4 10.39 5.84 9.80
CA GLN A 4 10.34 5.82 11.25
C GLN A 4 9.52 4.63 11.74
N LEU A 5 10.00 3.94 12.76
CA LEU A 5 9.26 2.85 13.37
C LEU A 5 8.03 3.41 14.09
N TRP A 6 6.87 2.92 13.72
CA TRP A 6 5.64 3.24 14.43
C TRP A 6 5.34 2.21 15.52
N ARG A 7 5.25 0.94 15.14
CA ARG A 7 4.78 -0.11 16.06
C ARG A 7 5.31 -1.49 15.66
N VAL A 8 5.46 -2.36 16.64
CA VAL A 8 5.67 -3.81 16.47
C VAL A 8 4.47 -4.53 17.07
N ILE A 9 3.84 -5.44 16.33
CA ILE A 9 2.67 -6.22 16.76
C ILE A 9 2.92 -7.68 16.39
N GLY A 10 3.36 -8.49 17.34
CA GLY A 10 3.75 -9.88 17.06
C GLY A 10 4.92 -9.92 16.08
N ASP A 11 4.71 -10.53 14.93
CA ASP A 11 5.65 -10.64 13.80
C ASP A 11 5.55 -9.47 12.80
N GLU A 12 4.69 -8.50 13.06
CA GLU A 12 4.48 -7.36 12.18
C GLU A 12 5.30 -6.15 12.66
N ILE A 13 6.00 -5.50 11.72
CA ILE A 13 6.71 -4.24 11.95
C ILE A 13 6.06 -3.17 11.08
N ILE A 14 5.62 -2.08 11.68
CA ILE A 14 4.94 -0.99 11.00
C ILE A 14 5.82 0.26 11.04
N PHE A 15 6.08 0.80 9.87
CA PHE A 15 6.81 2.04 9.67
C PHE A 15 5.88 3.10 9.09
N PHE A 16 6.23 4.36 9.32
CA PHE A 16 5.65 5.48 8.57
C PHE A 16 6.76 6.34 7.97
N VAL A 17 6.42 7.00 6.89
CA VAL A 17 7.28 7.92 6.15
C VAL A 17 6.50 9.21 5.94
N THR A 18 7.08 10.34 6.34
CA THR A 18 6.50 11.64 6.04
C THR A 18 6.86 12.03 4.62
N ILE A 19 5.86 12.29 3.80
CA ILE A 19 5.98 12.66 2.39
C ILE A 19 5.90 14.18 2.26
N ARG A 20 6.85 14.78 1.56
CA ARG A 20 6.95 16.23 1.33
C ARG A 20 6.61 16.62 -0.11
N ASN A 21 6.73 15.70 -1.05
CA ASN A 21 6.42 15.90 -2.45
C ASN A 21 6.07 14.56 -3.14
N GLN A 22 5.55 14.65 -4.36
CA GLN A 22 5.12 13.47 -5.10
C GLN A 22 6.27 12.51 -5.46
N GLU A 23 7.46 13.01 -5.74
CA GLU A 23 8.64 12.18 -6.07
C GLU A 23 9.08 11.31 -4.88
N GLU A 24 8.88 11.80 -3.65
CA GLU A 24 9.14 11.00 -2.45
C GLU A 24 8.18 9.80 -2.31
N ILE A 25 6.96 9.87 -2.83
CA ILE A 25 6.05 8.72 -2.88
C ILE A 25 6.66 7.64 -3.77
N TYR A 26 7.06 8.01 -4.97
CA TYR A 26 7.65 7.07 -5.93
C TYR A 26 8.91 6.41 -5.38
N SER A 27 9.87 7.21 -4.90
CA SER A 27 11.11 6.69 -4.34
C SER A 27 10.89 5.82 -3.09
N THR A 28 9.89 6.13 -2.28
CA THR A 28 9.52 5.34 -1.11
C THR A 28 8.97 3.97 -1.53
N ILE A 29 8.09 3.93 -2.52
CA ILE A 29 7.53 2.67 -3.02
C ILE A 29 8.59 1.80 -3.67
N ASP A 30 9.51 2.37 -4.45
CA ASP A 30 10.64 1.64 -5.02
C ASP A 30 11.53 1.04 -3.93
N ALA A 31 11.83 1.81 -2.88
CA ALA A 31 12.62 1.34 -1.75
C ALA A 31 11.91 0.20 -0.99
N ILE A 32 10.63 0.35 -0.67
CA ILE A 32 9.83 -0.68 0.02
C ILE A 32 9.77 -1.95 -0.83
N TYR A 33 9.49 -1.81 -2.12
CA TYR A 33 9.40 -2.95 -3.02
C TYR A 33 10.76 -3.64 -3.19
N GLY A 34 11.83 -2.89 -3.36
CA GLY A 34 13.19 -3.41 -3.43
C GLY A 34 13.58 -4.19 -2.15
N ILE A 35 13.29 -3.65 -0.98
CA ILE A 35 13.52 -4.34 0.31
C ILE A 35 12.70 -5.63 0.39
N LEU A 36 11.41 -5.58 0.03
CA LEU A 36 10.53 -6.74 0.04
C LEU A 36 11.07 -7.87 -0.84
N VAL A 37 11.44 -7.57 -2.08
CA VAL A 37 11.97 -8.54 -3.04
C VAL A 37 13.31 -9.10 -2.57
N MET A 38 14.25 -8.24 -2.22
CA MET A 38 15.60 -8.65 -1.80
C MET A 38 15.59 -9.47 -0.51
N SER A 39 14.73 -9.13 0.44
CA SER A 39 14.58 -9.87 1.69
C SER A 39 14.02 -11.27 1.42
N ASN A 40 12.99 -11.41 0.59
CA ASN A 40 12.44 -12.71 0.23
C ASN A 40 13.43 -13.56 -0.56
N ILE A 41 14.23 -12.97 -1.45
CA ILE A 41 15.30 -13.67 -2.16
C ILE A 41 16.38 -14.17 -1.17
N LYS A 42 16.73 -13.35 -0.18
CA LYS A 42 17.71 -13.74 0.85
C LYS A 42 17.18 -14.86 1.74
N LEU A 43 15.90 -14.79 2.15
CA LEU A 43 15.25 -15.85 2.94
C LEU A 43 15.21 -17.20 2.25
N LYS A 44 15.20 -17.23 0.91
CA LYS A 44 15.22 -18.47 0.11
C LYS A 44 16.61 -19.01 -0.19
N LYS A 45 17.69 -18.25 0.11
CA LYS A 45 19.07 -18.71 -0.11
C LYS A 45 19.55 -19.60 1.01
N GLU A 46 20.36 -20.59 0.66
CA GLU A 46 20.95 -21.55 1.60
C GLU A 46 21.67 -20.87 2.78
N ARG A 47 22.37 -19.77 2.53
CA ARG A 47 23.11 -19.03 3.57
C ARG A 47 22.24 -18.54 4.74
N PHE A 48 20.97 -18.25 4.51
CA PHE A 48 20.06 -17.90 5.61
C PHE A 48 19.84 -19.13 6.51
N PHE A 49 19.62 -20.31 5.91
CA PHE A 49 19.41 -21.54 6.65
C PHE A 49 20.70 -22.03 7.33
N GLU A 50 21.87 -21.76 6.76
CA GLU A 50 23.16 -22.01 7.44
C GLU A 50 23.29 -21.19 8.72
N SER A 51 22.82 -19.93 8.74
CA SER A 51 22.90 -19.06 9.91
C SER A 51 22.00 -19.49 11.07
N ILE A 52 20.96 -20.28 10.84
CA ILE A 52 20.03 -20.78 11.87
C ILE A 52 20.22 -22.29 12.13
N ASN A 53 21.20 -22.90 11.50
CA ASN A 53 21.44 -24.37 11.59
C ASN A 53 21.81 -24.83 13.00
N GLU A 54 22.33 -23.95 13.86
CA GLU A 54 22.62 -24.28 15.26
C GLU A 54 21.35 -24.41 16.11
N GLU A 55 20.22 -23.82 15.68
CA GLU A 55 18.96 -23.81 16.42
C GLU A 55 17.95 -24.86 15.92
N PHE A 56 18.11 -25.34 14.68
CA PHE A 56 17.15 -26.23 14.01
C PHE A 56 17.84 -27.45 13.42
N SER A 57 17.19 -28.61 13.46
CA SER A 57 17.68 -29.82 12.81
C SER A 57 17.59 -29.73 11.28
N ASP A 58 18.42 -30.51 10.57
CA ASP A 58 18.40 -30.57 9.10
C ASP A 58 17.01 -30.89 8.52
N LYS A 59 16.19 -31.69 9.21
CA LYS A 59 14.84 -32.04 8.83
C LYS A 59 13.89 -30.84 8.91
N GLU A 60 14.02 -30.04 9.95
CA GLU A 60 13.22 -28.83 10.15
C GLU A 60 13.61 -27.78 9.13
N ILE A 61 14.90 -27.63 8.85
CA ILE A 61 15.39 -26.72 7.80
C ILE A 61 14.89 -27.15 6.43
N ASP A 62 14.97 -28.44 6.07
CA ASP A 62 14.47 -28.96 4.79
C ASP A 62 12.96 -28.76 4.68
N TRP A 63 12.22 -28.98 5.75
CA TRP A 63 10.79 -28.73 5.79
C TRP A 63 10.47 -27.22 5.65
N MET A 64 11.18 -26.31 6.34
CA MET A 64 11.01 -24.86 6.18
C MET A 64 11.27 -24.38 4.75
N LYS A 65 12.32 -24.93 4.11
CA LYS A 65 12.63 -24.64 2.70
C LYS A 65 11.51 -25.08 1.76
N LYS A 66 11.00 -26.30 1.94
CA LYS A 66 9.96 -26.90 1.07
C LYS A 66 8.59 -26.26 1.27
N SER A 67 8.24 -25.93 2.51
CA SER A 67 6.94 -25.36 2.84
C SER A 67 6.84 -23.85 2.62
N ASN A 68 7.93 -23.20 2.20
CA ASN A 68 7.99 -21.77 1.93
C ASN A 68 7.41 -20.90 3.09
N ILE A 69 7.61 -21.36 4.32
CA ILE A 69 7.02 -20.77 5.53
C ILE A 69 7.57 -19.38 5.80
N LEU A 70 8.86 -19.17 5.49
CA LEU A 70 9.51 -17.90 5.72
C LEU A 70 9.34 -17.01 4.48
N ALA A 71 8.43 -16.07 4.58
CA ALA A 71 8.23 -15.04 3.58
C ALA A 71 7.93 -13.70 4.26
N ILE A 72 8.55 -12.64 3.77
CA ILE A 72 8.18 -11.27 4.15
C ILE A 72 7.06 -10.83 3.23
N GLN A 73 5.99 -10.33 3.84
CA GLN A 73 4.84 -9.76 3.17
C GLN A 73 4.76 -8.28 3.52
N SER A 74 4.29 -7.45 2.60
CA SER A 74 4.23 -6.01 2.82
C SER A 74 2.99 -5.38 2.22
N ALA A 75 2.47 -4.35 2.90
CA ALA A 75 1.42 -3.48 2.40
C ALA A 75 1.82 -2.03 2.61
N ALA A 76 1.43 -1.16 1.69
CA ALA A 76 1.63 0.28 1.78
C ALA A 76 0.31 1.03 1.53
N TRP A 77 0.09 2.08 2.29
CA TRP A 77 -1.06 2.97 2.11
C TRP A 77 -0.66 4.41 2.40
N ILE A 78 -1.42 5.34 1.87
CA ILE A 78 -1.25 6.77 2.13
C ILE A 78 -2.35 7.28 3.04
N ALA A 79 -2.02 8.18 3.97
CA ALA A 79 -2.96 8.78 4.89
C ALA A 79 -2.61 10.26 5.14
N ILE A 80 -3.62 11.11 5.23
CA ILE A 80 -3.45 12.48 5.69
C ILE A 80 -3.55 12.47 7.21
N ILE A 81 -2.48 12.88 7.90
CA ILE A 81 -2.44 12.92 9.36
C ILE A 81 -2.54 14.37 9.83
N LEU A 82 -3.55 14.68 10.63
CA LEU A 82 -3.66 15.96 11.28
C LEU A 82 -2.95 15.93 12.64
N ASN A 83 -2.07 16.89 12.85
CA ASN A 83 -1.45 17.14 14.15
C ASN A 83 -2.40 17.99 15.02
N GLY A 84 -3.04 17.36 16.00
CA GLY A 84 -3.71 18.02 17.14
C GLY A 84 -4.86 18.97 16.79
N ASP A 85 -5.42 19.59 17.68
CA ASP A 85 -6.34 20.73 17.95
C ASP A 85 -7.15 21.44 16.82
N ASN A 86 -7.11 21.01 15.58
CA ASN A 86 -7.93 21.59 14.52
C ASN A 86 -9.39 21.12 14.65
N SER A 87 -10.27 22.04 15.04
CA SER A 87 -11.71 21.83 15.22
C SER A 87 -12.50 21.52 13.94
N LEU A 88 -11.84 21.46 12.79
CA LEU A 88 -12.45 21.16 11.48
C LEU A 88 -11.92 19.84 10.94
N PHE A 89 -12.44 18.72 11.47
CA PHE A 89 -12.16 17.42 10.91
C PHE A 89 -12.94 17.20 9.61
N SER A 90 -12.20 16.86 8.56
CA SER A 90 -12.78 16.27 7.35
C SER A 90 -12.98 14.76 7.57
N PRO A 91 -13.96 14.13 6.95
CA PRO A 91 -14.15 12.67 7.03
C PRO A 91 -12.95 11.88 6.48
N TYR A 92 -12.00 12.54 5.82
CA TYR A 92 -10.79 11.93 5.27
C TYR A 92 -9.56 12.06 6.20
N ASP A 93 -9.71 12.73 7.33
CA ASP A 93 -8.59 13.02 8.20
C ASP A 93 -8.32 11.84 9.14
N ASN A 94 -7.04 11.55 9.33
CA ASN A 94 -6.58 10.62 10.35
C ASN A 94 -5.88 11.43 11.45
N ILE A 95 -5.91 10.93 12.67
CA ILE A 95 -5.47 11.65 13.85
C ILE A 95 -4.20 11.01 14.40
N LEU A 96 -3.22 11.84 14.73
CA LEU A 96 -2.10 11.43 15.55
C LEU A 96 -2.47 11.62 17.03
N LYS A 97 -2.52 10.52 17.78
CA LYS A 97 -2.63 10.54 19.24
C LYS A 97 -1.29 10.25 19.90
N LYS A 98 -0.97 11.04 20.91
CA LYS A 98 0.23 10.89 21.71
C LYS A 98 -0.15 10.34 23.08
N TYR A 99 0.42 9.20 23.46
CA TYR A 99 0.19 8.58 24.75
C TYR A 99 1.50 8.57 25.54
N MET A 100 1.44 8.90 26.83
CA MET A 100 2.55 8.72 27.75
C MET A 100 2.45 7.34 28.37
N MET A 101 3.42 6.47 28.12
CA MET A 101 3.51 5.15 28.76
C MET A 101 4.24 5.21 30.10
N SER A 102 5.12 6.19 30.27
CA SER A 102 5.86 6.50 31.48
C SER A 102 6.29 7.96 31.45
N ASP A 103 6.86 8.48 32.51
CA ASP A 103 7.31 9.88 32.60
C ASP A 103 8.32 10.30 31.50
N SER A 104 8.90 9.33 30.79
CA SER A 104 9.92 9.57 29.77
C SER A 104 9.60 8.93 28.39
N GLN A 105 8.54 8.13 28.27
CA GLN A 105 8.26 7.42 27.03
C GLN A 105 6.92 7.85 26.42
N GLN A 106 7.00 8.60 25.33
CA GLN A 106 5.85 8.97 24.51
C GLN A 106 5.69 7.99 23.34
N ILE A 107 4.46 7.51 23.13
CA ILE A 107 4.09 6.69 21.97
C ILE A 107 3.16 7.49 21.08
N ASN A 108 3.46 7.49 19.79
CA ASN A 108 2.58 8.03 18.75
C ASN A 108 1.65 6.93 18.25
N ASP A 109 0.38 7.21 18.11
CA ASP A 109 -0.61 6.32 17.53
C ASP A 109 -1.42 7.02 16.45
N PHE A 110 -1.58 6.35 15.31
CA PHE A 110 -2.34 6.87 14.19
C PHE A 110 -3.71 6.19 14.14
N LEU A 111 -4.76 6.99 14.06
CA LEU A 111 -6.15 6.52 14.05
C LEU A 111 -6.91 7.18 12.91
N GLY A 112 -7.69 6.39 12.19
CA GLY A 112 -8.56 6.90 11.14
C GLY A 112 -8.90 5.86 10.09
N GLN A 113 -9.69 6.28 9.11
CA GLN A 113 -10.20 5.38 8.08
C GLN A 113 -9.09 4.78 7.21
N ASP A 114 -8.08 5.57 6.85
CA ASP A 114 -6.98 5.10 6.00
C ASP A 114 -6.10 4.10 6.72
N ILE A 115 -5.91 4.34 8.01
CA ILE A 115 -5.17 3.44 8.88
C ILE A 115 -5.90 2.09 8.99
N ASP A 116 -7.23 2.11 9.19
CA ASP A 116 -8.06 0.90 9.24
C ASP A 116 -8.04 0.16 7.90
N ILE A 117 -8.12 0.87 6.77
CA ILE A 117 -7.99 0.29 5.42
C ILE A 117 -6.62 -0.40 5.28
N GLY A 118 -5.52 0.27 5.64
CA GLY A 118 -4.17 -0.29 5.59
C GLY A 118 -4.06 -1.61 6.34
N PHE A 119 -4.56 -1.67 7.57
CA PHE A 119 -4.60 -2.89 8.38
C PHE A 119 -5.47 -4.01 7.78
N ARG A 120 -6.45 -3.68 6.93
CA ARG A 120 -7.28 -4.69 6.29
C ARG A 120 -6.68 -5.23 5.01
N ILE A 121 -6.13 -4.36 4.17
CA ILE A 121 -5.50 -4.78 2.91
C ILE A 121 -4.23 -5.60 3.15
N LYS A 122 -3.51 -5.39 4.27
CA LYS A 122 -2.33 -6.20 4.59
C LYS A 122 -2.60 -7.69 4.67
N LYS A 123 -3.83 -8.13 4.91
CA LYS A 123 -4.22 -9.56 4.94
C LYS A 123 -4.21 -10.20 3.56
N GLU A 124 -4.11 -9.40 2.52
CA GLU A 124 -4.10 -9.82 1.12
C GLU A 124 -2.69 -9.83 0.53
N THR A 125 -1.68 -9.69 1.40
CA THR A 125 -0.27 -9.68 0.99
C THR A 125 0.24 -11.06 0.63
N GLN A 126 1.21 -11.09 -0.27
CA GLN A 126 1.96 -12.31 -0.64
C GLN A 126 3.45 -12.00 -0.75
N ASP A 127 4.30 -13.03 -0.80
CA ASP A 127 5.73 -12.83 -0.93
C ASP A 127 6.08 -12.11 -2.25
N ARG A 128 6.99 -11.13 -2.17
CA ARG A 128 7.47 -10.33 -3.31
C ARG A 128 6.39 -9.55 -4.08
N ARG A 129 5.19 -9.38 -3.49
CA ARG A 129 4.11 -8.56 -4.03
C ARG A 129 3.66 -7.57 -2.96
N LEU A 130 3.75 -6.30 -3.30
CA LEU A 130 3.36 -5.22 -2.37
C LEU A 130 1.88 -4.91 -2.58
N VAL A 131 1.07 -5.06 -1.53
CA VAL A 131 -0.32 -4.59 -1.58
C VAL A 131 -0.36 -3.09 -1.35
N VAL A 132 -1.10 -2.35 -2.17
CA VAL A 132 -1.22 -0.90 -2.05
C VAL A 132 -2.68 -0.46 -1.91
N SER A 133 -2.91 0.65 -1.18
CA SER A 133 -4.25 1.24 -1.12
C SER A 133 -4.65 1.85 -2.46
N ILE A 134 -5.96 2.04 -2.68
CA ILE A 134 -6.45 2.58 -3.95
C ILE A 134 -5.98 4.02 -4.19
N GLU A 135 -5.88 4.83 -3.15
CA GLU A 135 -5.39 6.20 -3.24
C GLU A 135 -3.91 6.22 -3.67
N LEU A 136 -3.10 5.35 -3.05
CA LEU A 136 -1.70 5.20 -3.42
C LEU A 136 -1.56 4.65 -4.85
N ALA A 137 -2.36 3.65 -5.22
CA ALA A 137 -2.37 3.10 -6.57
C ALA A 137 -2.74 4.17 -7.62
N LYS A 138 -3.71 5.06 -7.31
CA LYS A 138 -4.06 6.16 -8.23
C LYS A 138 -2.88 7.11 -8.44
N ILE A 139 -2.20 7.53 -7.38
CA ILE A 139 -1.01 8.38 -7.50
C ILE A 139 0.09 7.70 -8.32
N LEU A 140 0.35 6.42 -8.05
CA LEU A 140 1.33 5.64 -8.82
C LEU A 140 0.95 5.51 -10.30
N SER A 141 -0.35 5.41 -10.62
CA SER A 141 -0.83 5.25 -11.99
C SER A 141 -0.62 6.46 -12.90
N ASP A 142 -0.26 7.61 -12.34
CA ASP A 142 0.02 8.84 -13.10
C ASP A 142 1.35 8.78 -13.85
N LYS A 143 2.24 7.84 -13.49
CA LYS A 143 3.47 7.54 -14.25
C LYS A 143 3.37 6.16 -14.89
N THR A 144 3.62 6.08 -16.18
CA THR A 144 3.53 4.84 -16.98
C THR A 144 4.39 3.70 -16.42
N GLU A 145 5.56 4.03 -15.90
CA GLU A 145 6.49 3.08 -15.28
C GLU A 145 5.87 2.37 -14.07
N TYR A 146 5.18 3.11 -13.20
CA TYR A 146 4.52 2.56 -12.02
C TYR A 146 3.18 1.90 -12.37
N LEU A 147 2.45 2.48 -13.32
CA LEU A 147 1.19 1.92 -13.82
C LEU A 147 1.37 0.48 -14.33
N SER A 148 2.46 0.19 -15.05
CA SER A 148 2.74 -1.14 -15.59
C SER A 148 2.94 -2.22 -14.50
N ARG A 149 3.24 -1.83 -13.27
CA ARG A 149 3.44 -2.69 -12.11
C ARG A 149 2.19 -2.84 -11.24
N LEU A 150 1.11 -2.11 -11.54
CA LEU A 150 -0.14 -2.18 -10.80
C LEU A 150 -1.08 -3.23 -11.39
N ASN A 151 -1.60 -4.08 -10.52
CA ASN A 151 -2.52 -5.16 -10.89
C ASN A 151 -3.69 -5.22 -9.91
N ILE A 152 -4.92 -5.12 -10.40
CA ILE A 152 -6.11 -5.35 -9.59
C ILE A 152 -6.36 -6.86 -9.59
N ILE A 153 -6.16 -7.49 -8.44
CA ILE A 153 -6.16 -8.95 -8.31
C ILE A 153 -7.57 -9.49 -8.07
N THR A 154 -8.31 -8.82 -7.21
CA THR A 154 -9.65 -9.24 -6.81
C THR A 154 -10.37 -8.08 -6.14
N TYR A 155 -11.64 -8.31 -5.83
CA TYR A 155 -12.47 -7.38 -5.06
C TYR A 155 -12.96 -8.10 -3.81
N LYS A 156 -12.82 -7.49 -2.64
CA LYS A 156 -13.23 -8.07 -1.36
C LYS A 156 -14.06 -7.10 -0.53
N CYS A 157 -15.03 -7.64 0.17
CA CYS A 157 -15.74 -6.90 1.20
C CYS A 157 -14.84 -6.81 2.43
N LEU A 158 -14.24 -5.64 2.66
CA LEU A 158 -13.44 -5.37 3.84
C LEU A 158 -14.34 -4.84 4.96
N LYS A 159 -14.28 -5.49 6.14
CA LYS A 159 -15.15 -5.15 7.28
C LYS A 159 -14.97 -3.68 7.68
N GLY A 160 -16.06 -2.90 7.64
CA GLY A 160 -16.08 -1.48 8.01
C GLY A 160 -15.57 -0.53 6.92
N VAL A 161 -15.12 -1.04 5.79
CA VAL A 161 -14.67 -0.24 4.64
C VAL A 161 -15.84 -0.10 3.66
N TRP A 162 -16.03 1.12 3.14
CA TRP A 162 -17.03 1.45 2.13
C TRP A 162 -18.44 0.91 2.39
N GLN A 163 -18.85 0.84 3.67
CA GLN A 163 -20.18 0.36 4.07
C GLN A 163 -20.52 -1.05 3.52
N GLY A 164 -19.51 -1.92 3.43
CA GLY A 164 -19.69 -3.28 2.94
C GLY A 164 -19.63 -3.44 1.42
N ARG A 165 -19.28 -2.39 0.68
CA ARG A 165 -18.99 -2.50 -0.75
C ARG A 165 -17.66 -3.19 -0.99
N LEU A 166 -17.50 -3.73 -2.20
CA LEU A 166 -16.27 -4.40 -2.59
C LEU A 166 -15.12 -3.40 -2.76
N TYR A 167 -14.01 -3.67 -2.09
CA TYR A 167 -12.76 -2.93 -2.18
C TYR A 167 -11.79 -3.65 -3.12
N PRO A 168 -11.12 -2.96 -4.07
CA PRO A 168 -10.13 -3.58 -4.95
C PRO A 168 -8.87 -3.94 -4.17
N ILE A 169 -8.40 -5.16 -4.31
CA ILE A 169 -7.08 -5.58 -3.84
C ILE A 169 -6.09 -5.37 -4.96
N ILE A 170 -5.13 -4.49 -4.73
CA ILE A 170 -4.20 -4.01 -5.74
C ILE A 170 -2.79 -4.41 -5.35
N TRP A 171 -2.10 -5.14 -6.23
CA TRP A 171 -0.69 -5.46 -6.09
C TRP A 171 0.17 -4.52 -6.93
N TYR A 172 1.25 -4.06 -6.35
CA TYR A 172 2.38 -3.50 -7.05
C TYR A 172 3.44 -4.59 -7.20
N HIS A 173 3.70 -5.02 -8.42
CA HIS A 173 4.55 -6.16 -8.72
C HIS A 173 5.27 -5.96 -10.06
N ASP A 174 6.57 -6.27 -10.07
CA ASP A 174 7.43 -6.28 -11.25
C ASP A 174 8.09 -7.65 -11.36
N SER A 175 7.75 -8.42 -12.40
CA SER A 175 8.27 -9.77 -12.62
C SER A 175 9.77 -9.77 -12.85
N ASP A 176 10.30 -8.78 -13.55
CA ASP A 176 11.72 -8.68 -13.89
C ASP A 176 12.58 -8.46 -12.63
N VAL A 177 12.07 -7.65 -11.70
CA VAL A 177 12.74 -7.38 -10.42
C VAL A 177 12.55 -8.51 -9.42
N SER A 178 11.33 -9.04 -9.31
CA SER A 178 10.98 -10.06 -8.32
C SER A 178 11.51 -11.45 -8.65
N GLY A 179 11.80 -11.73 -9.93
CA GLY A 179 12.11 -13.07 -10.42
C GLY A 179 10.97 -14.06 -10.21
N VAL A 180 9.73 -13.56 -10.05
CA VAL A 180 8.50 -14.35 -9.97
C VAL A 180 7.67 -13.97 -11.17
N GLU A 181 7.42 -14.93 -12.04
CA GLU A 181 6.46 -14.75 -13.11
C GLU A 181 5.08 -14.48 -12.50
N PHE A 182 4.37 -13.57 -13.11
CA PHE A 182 2.97 -13.34 -12.77
C PHE A 182 2.19 -14.46 -13.45
N GLU A 183 1.98 -15.55 -12.73
CA GLU A 183 1.15 -16.65 -13.22
C GLU A 183 -0.31 -16.25 -13.15
N ASP A 184 -0.80 -15.60 -14.21
CA ASP A 184 -2.22 -15.25 -14.39
C ASP A 184 -3.14 -16.45 -14.13
N SER A 185 -2.70 -17.66 -14.52
CA SER A 185 -3.48 -18.88 -14.39
C SER A 185 -3.78 -19.32 -12.95
N PHE A 186 -2.98 -18.91 -11.96
CA PHE A 186 -3.21 -19.28 -10.55
C PHE A 186 -4.24 -18.41 -9.84
N TYR A 187 -4.48 -17.20 -10.36
CA TYR A 187 -5.30 -16.18 -9.69
C TYR A 187 -6.57 -15.84 -10.46
N TYR A 188 -6.62 -16.22 -11.72
CA TYR A 188 -7.72 -15.91 -12.63
C TYR A 188 -8.28 -17.17 -13.29
N ASP A 189 -9.21 -17.78 -12.62
CA ASP A 189 -10.31 -18.36 -13.37
C ASP A 189 -11.10 -17.19 -13.97
N GLU A 190 -11.05 -17.06 -15.30
CA GLU A 190 -11.80 -16.02 -16.03
C GLU A 190 -13.26 -15.91 -15.58
N THR A 191 -13.85 -17.01 -15.14
CA THR A 191 -15.20 -17.11 -14.63
C THR A 191 -15.35 -16.41 -13.28
N THR A 192 -14.45 -16.64 -12.34
CA THR A 192 -14.46 -16.03 -10.99
C THR A 192 -14.19 -14.54 -11.08
N TYR A 193 -13.29 -14.15 -11.95
CA TYR A 193 -12.96 -12.74 -12.16
C TYR A 193 -14.09 -11.99 -12.88
N SER A 194 -14.70 -12.58 -13.90
CA SER A 194 -15.89 -12.06 -14.56
C SER A 194 -17.10 -11.97 -13.60
N GLN A 195 -17.25 -12.90 -12.67
CA GLN A 195 -18.32 -12.88 -11.67
C GLN A 195 -18.08 -11.79 -10.61
N LEU A 196 -16.88 -11.67 -10.08
CA LEU A 196 -16.53 -10.64 -9.08
C LEU A 196 -16.67 -9.24 -9.64
N SER A 197 -16.22 -9.01 -10.88
CA SER A 197 -16.42 -7.73 -11.54
C SER A 197 -17.88 -7.50 -11.88
N LYS A 198 -18.63 -8.51 -12.29
CA LYS A 198 -20.09 -8.41 -12.48
C LYS A 198 -20.79 -8.08 -11.17
N GLU A 199 -20.45 -8.70 -10.04
CA GLU A 199 -21.02 -8.37 -8.74
C GLU A 199 -20.68 -6.96 -8.28
N TYR A 200 -19.44 -6.49 -8.52
CA TYR A 200 -19.06 -5.12 -8.24
C TYR A 200 -19.92 -4.12 -9.03
N PHE A 201 -20.23 -4.43 -10.30
CA PHE A 201 -21.01 -3.56 -11.17
C PHE A 201 -22.51 -3.84 -11.18
N LEU A 202 -22.96 -5.07 -10.87
CA LEU A 202 -24.40 -5.40 -10.79
C LEU A 202 -25.11 -4.75 -9.60
N ASN A 203 -24.38 -4.39 -8.55
CA ASN A 203 -24.89 -3.49 -7.51
C ASN A 203 -25.05 -2.03 -8.01
N ARG A 204 -24.66 -1.76 -9.25
CA ARG A 204 -24.94 -0.55 -9.99
C ARG A 204 -26.03 -0.80 -11.01
N LYS A 205 -26.94 0.15 -11.11
CA LYS A 205 -28.10 0.17 -12.00
C LYS A 205 -27.81 -0.36 -13.41
N LYS A 206 -28.62 -1.24 -13.83
CA LYS A 206 -28.83 -2.06 -15.02
C LYS A 206 -28.56 -1.50 -16.44
N ASN A 207 -27.85 -0.41 -16.67
CA ASN A 207 -27.88 0.28 -17.97
C ASN A 207 -26.54 0.56 -18.65
N GLU A 208 -25.42 0.01 -18.21
CA GLU A 208 -24.14 0.24 -18.90
C GLU A 208 -23.52 -1.08 -19.33
N GLY A 209 -23.20 -1.15 -20.64
CA GLY A 209 -22.69 -2.34 -21.31
C GLY A 209 -21.41 -2.93 -20.72
N ASP A 210 -20.96 -4.01 -21.31
CA ASP A 210 -19.89 -4.93 -20.85
C ASP A 210 -18.60 -4.21 -20.44
N LEU A 211 -18.57 -3.70 -19.18
CA LEU A 211 -17.43 -3.02 -18.58
C LEU A 211 -16.34 -4.00 -18.15
N THR A 212 -16.62 -5.29 -18.09
CA THR A 212 -15.71 -6.31 -17.59
C THR A 212 -14.45 -6.43 -18.45
N SER A 213 -14.58 -6.55 -19.77
CA SER A 213 -13.43 -6.64 -20.67
C SER A 213 -12.57 -5.36 -20.67
N TYR A 214 -13.16 -4.22 -20.31
CA TYR A 214 -12.51 -2.92 -20.32
C TYR A 214 -11.63 -2.70 -19.09
N MET A 215 -12.02 -3.26 -17.94
CA MET A 215 -11.29 -3.09 -16.68
C MET A 215 -9.96 -3.83 -16.68
N PHE A 216 -9.89 -4.98 -17.33
CA PHE A 216 -8.72 -5.84 -17.34
C PHE A 216 -7.65 -5.41 -18.32
N SER A 217 -8.06 -4.71 -19.37
CA SER A 217 -7.13 -4.18 -20.36
C SER A 217 -6.46 -2.85 -19.94
N ASN A 218 -6.95 -2.19 -18.88
CA ASN A 218 -6.45 -0.87 -18.49
C ASN A 218 -6.72 -0.56 -17.01
N VAL A 219 -5.75 -0.89 -16.15
CA VAL A 219 -5.79 -0.64 -14.70
C VAL A 219 -6.06 0.84 -14.38
N HIS A 220 -5.49 1.77 -15.14
CA HIS A 220 -5.68 3.21 -14.92
C HIS A 220 -7.18 3.60 -15.03
N LYS A 221 -7.85 3.18 -16.11
CA LYS A 221 -9.29 3.44 -16.29
C LYS A 221 -10.15 2.75 -15.23
N ALA A 222 -9.75 1.55 -14.81
CA ALA A 222 -10.43 0.85 -13.74
C ALA A 222 -10.33 1.64 -12.42
N LEU A 223 -9.15 2.15 -12.08
CA LEU A 223 -8.95 2.99 -10.90
C LEU A 223 -9.78 4.27 -10.98
N GLU A 224 -9.77 4.97 -12.11
CA GLU A 224 -10.60 6.18 -12.32
C GLU A 224 -12.08 5.89 -12.09
N LYS A 225 -12.57 4.79 -12.67
CA LYS A 225 -13.97 4.41 -12.49
C LYS A 225 -14.32 4.09 -11.04
N ILE A 226 -13.48 3.34 -10.34
CA ILE A 226 -13.69 3.01 -8.93
C ILE A 226 -13.67 4.28 -8.07
N ILE A 227 -12.75 5.21 -8.35
CA ILE A 227 -12.62 6.49 -7.63
C ILE A 227 -13.88 7.33 -7.81
N GLU A 228 -14.39 7.43 -9.02
CA GLU A 228 -15.66 8.10 -9.32
C GLU A 228 -16.80 7.45 -8.54
N ASP A 229 -16.92 6.13 -8.62
CA ASP A 229 -17.99 5.34 -8.04
C ASP A 229 -18.05 5.39 -6.53
N GLN A 230 -16.89 5.45 -5.89
CA GLN A 230 -16.77 5.54 -4.44
C GLN A 230 -16.69 7.00 -3.96
N ASN A 231 -16.78 7.97 -4.88
CA ASN A 231 -16.69 9.41 -4.60
C ASN A 231 -15.38 9.77 -3.84
N LEU A 232 -14.27 9.18 -4.28
CA LEU A 232 -12.95 9.41 -3.67
C LEU A 232 -12.20 10.62 -4.24
N GLY A 233 -12.76 11.28 -5.27
CA GLY A 233 -12.13 12.44 -5.92
C GLY A 233 -11.71 13.52 -4.93
N GLY A 234 -12.62 13.96 -4.05
CA GLY A 234 -12.32 14.99 -3.05
C GLY A 234 -11.23 14.59 -2.04
N LYS A 235 -11.06 13.29 -1.78
CA LYS A 235 -9.96 12.79 -0.95
C LYS A 235 -8.63 12.86 -1.68
N LEU A 236 -8.59 12.48 -2.94
CA LEU A 236 -7.39 12.56 -3.78
C LEU A 236 -6.96 14.01 -4.00
N ASP A 237 -7.90 14.91 -4.26
CA ASP A 237 -7.65 16.35 -4.37
C ASP A 237 -7.02 16.89 -3.09
N LYS A 238 -7.52 16.48 -1.93
CA LYS A 238 -6.96 16.87 -0.63
C LYS A 238 -5.55 16.30 -0.41
N ILE A 239 -5.29 15.05 -0.78
CA ILE A 239 -3.94 14.47 -0.72
C ILE A 239 -2.99 15.30 -1.60
N GLN A 240 -3.38 15.59 -2.84
CA GLN A 240 -2.56 16.38 -3.76
C GLN A 240 -2.33 17.80 -3.25
N GLN A 241 -3.35 18.44 -2.67
CA GLN A 241 -3.21 19.75 -2.06
C GLN A 241 -2.19 19.74 -0.92
N VAL A 242 -2.28 18.78 0.01
CA VAL A 242 -1.32 18.65 1.13
C VAL A 242 0.10 18.44 0.63
N ILE A 243 0.29 17.64 -0.40
CA ILE A 243 1.61 17.43 -1.02
C ILE A 243 2.14 18.74 -1.60
N ASN A 244 1.33 19.47 -2.37
CA ASN A 244 1.73 20.72 -2.99
C ASN A 244 2.04 21.82 -1.95
N ASP A 245 1.25 21.93 -0.90
CA ASP A 245 1.45 22.89 0.19
C ASP A 245 2.76 22.60 0.92
N THR A 246 3.03 21.33 1.24
CA THR A 246 4.28 20.89 1.89
C THR A 246 5.50 21.15 1.01
N GLU A 247 5.41 20.91 -0.29
CA GLU A 247 6.49 21.17 -1.25
C GLU A 247 6.81 22.66 -1.35
N ASN A 248 5.80 23.53 -1.31
CA ASN A 248 5.96 24.97 -1.34
C ASN A 248 6.63 25.49 -0.04
N ASP A 249 6.24 24.97 1.11
CA ASP A 249 6.84 25.33 2.41
C ASP A 249 8.34 24.98 2.45
N VAL A 250 8.73 23.82 1.90
CA VAL A 250 10.14 23.42 1.81
C VAL A 250 10.93 24.38 0.92
N LYS A 251 10.40 24.74 -0.26
CA LYS A 251 11.04 25.68 -1.18
C LYS A 251 11.25 27.07 -0.57
N VAL A 252 10.30 27.55 0.25
CA VAL A 252 10.42 28.84 0.96
C VAL A 252 11.59 28.79 1.94
N VAL A 253 11.71 27.74 2.72
CA VAL A 253 12.81 27.56 3.70
C VAL A 253 14.16 27.48 3.02
N GLU A 254 14.30 26.73 1.93
CA GLU A 254 15.54 26.63 1.16
C GLU A 254 15.98 28.00 0.59
N ASN A 255 15.05 28.74 0.00
CA ASN A 255 15.32 30.08 -0.52
C ASN A 255 15.73 31.10 0.57
N GLU A 256 15.16 31.02 1.76
CA GLU A 256 15.56 31.87 2.90
C GLU A 256 16.98 31.52 3.40
N PHE A 257 17.36 30.23 3.34
CA PHE A 257 18.69 29.77 3.74
C PHE A 257 19.77 30.26 2.74
N ASP A 258 19.50 30.13 1.46
CA ASP A 258 20.39 30.58 0.38
C ASP A 258 20.58 32.10 0.37
N ASN A 259 19.54 32.86 0.72
CA ASN A 259 19.61 34.31 0.85
C ASN A 259 20.37 34.80 2.11
N LYS A 260 20.51 33.95 3.14
CA LYS A 260 21.32 34.24 4.33
C LYS A 260 22.80 33.89 4.18
N LEU A 261 23.14 33.10 3.18
CA LEU A 261 24.51 32.65 2.88
C LEU A 261 25.19 33.55 1.80
N ARG A 262 24.47 34.46 1.19
CA ARG A 262 24.96 35.50 0.27
C ARG A 262 25.10 36.85 1.02
#